data_98c3a617fdcb82f03ea8c988fd0b9052
#
_entry.id   98c3a617fdcb82f03ea8c988fd0b9052
#
_cell.length_a   1.000
_cell.length_b   1.000
_cell.length_c   1.000
_cell.angle_alpha   90.00
_cell.angle_beta   90.00
_cell.angle_gamma   90.00
#
_symmetry.space_group_name_H-M   'P 1'
#
loop_
_entity.id
_entity.type
_entity.pdbx_description
1 polymer ?
#
loop_
_entity_poly.entity_id
_entity_poly.type
_entity_poly.pdbx_seq_one_letter_code
_entity_poly.pdbx_strand_id
1 'polypeptide(L)'
;MKSQRRLRPVARIALLIGAAVTGLAVAAPAQGEPLWPGGPDIPGVPPLVLPPLAPPAPVVAPCTAEAARGCMRLSTNEAWLMDNGRVVYGPTPISHGRPGFRTRVGVFDVDFKREDHWSTMHHVWMKYAVFFDGDIATHIGPIEEESHGCIRMTPDGAREFFDYLSPGDIIEVVP
;
A
#
# COMPACT_ATOMS: atom_id res chain seq x y z
N MET A 1 20.85 -0.29 61.15
CA MET A 1 21.47 -0.67 59.84
C MET A 1 21.58 0.60 58.99
N LYS A 2 22.80 0.91 58.52
CA LYS A 2 23.19 2.24 58.01
C LYS A 2 22.74 2.51 56.59
N SER A 3 21.93 3.56 56.40
CA SER A 3 21.57 4.15 55.09
C SER A 3 22.75 4.89 54.50
N GLN A 4 23.21 4.45 53.32
CA GLN A 4 24.24 5.15 52.55
C GLN A 4 23.55 6.07 51.55
N ARG A 5 23.57 7.39 51.79
CA ARG A 5 23.20 8.41 50.83
C ARG A 5 24.35 8.59 49.82
N ARG A 6 24.11 8.28 48.56
CA ARG A 6 25.03 8.62 47.46
C ARG A 6 24.73 10.02 46.93
N LEU A 7 25.72 10.91 47.04
CA LEU A 7 25.74 12.26 46.51
C LEU A 7 25.82 12.21 44.96
N ARG A 8 25.01 13.01 44.31
CA ARG A 8 25.03 13.23 42.86
C ARG A 8 26.03 14.31 42.50
N PRO A 9 26.89 14.16 41.45
CA PRO A 9 27.76 15.24 41.00
C PRO A 9 26.97 16.26 40.16
N VAL A 10 27.21 17.54 40.45
CA VAL A 10 26.69 18.71 39.74
C VAL A 10 27.49 18.87 38.44
N ALA A 11 26.83 18.71 37.29
CA ALA A 11 27.45 18.97 36.00
C ALA A 11 27.54 20.48 35.74
N ARG A 12 28.75 20.96 35.53
CA ARG A 12 29.04 22.34 35.13
C ARG A 12 28.69 22.53 33.67
N ILE A 13 27.74 23.43 33.36
CA ILE A 13 27.40 23.86 32.03
C ILE A 13 28.47 24.83 31.55
N ALA A 14 29.26 24.45 30.56
CA ALA A 14 30.16 25.33 29.83
C ALA A 14 29.38 26.01 28.70
N LEU A 15 29.25 27.34 28.81
CA LEU A 15 28.64 28.20 27.81
C LEU A 15 29.66 28.41 26.65
N LEU A 16 29.48 27.74 25.50
CA LEU A 16 30.27 28.04 24.33
C LEU A 16 29.54 29.10 23.48
N ILE A 17 30.14 30.29 23.46
CA ILE A 17 29.73 31.38 22.56
C ILE A 17 30.26 31.05 21.16
N GLY A 18 29.40 30.57 20.27
CA GLY A 18 29.71 30.35 18.85
C GLY A 18 29.54 31.65 18.06
N ALA A 19 30.62 32.17 17.50
CA ALA A 19 30.59 33.29 16.57
C ALA A 19 29.89 32.85 15.25
N ALA A 20 28.78 33.50 14.89
CA ALA A 20 28.12 33.34 13.62
C ALA A 20 28.96 34.01 12.52
N VAL A 21 29.60 33.22 11.66
CA VAL A 21 30.20 33.70 10.41
C VAL A 21 29.12 33.75 9.36
N THR A 22 28.62 34.93 9.04
CA THR A 22 27.73 35.15 7.90
C THR A 22 28.53 35.05 6.60
N GLY A 23 28.57 33.84 6.03
CA GLY A 23 29.10 33.65 4.68
C GLY A 23 28.15 34.22 3.63
N LEU A 24 28.57 35.26 2.90
CA LEU A 24 27.92 35.68 1.66
C LEU A 24 28.06 34.53 0.66
N ALA A 25 26.98 33.86 0.35
CA ALA A 25 26.91 32.93 -0.78
C ALA A 25 26.90 33.76 -2.06
N VAL A 26 28.02 33.81 -2.77
CA VAL A 26 28.08 34.31 -4.13
C VAL A 26 27.38 33.26 -5.00
N ALA A 27 26.22 33.60 -5.56
CA ALA A 27 25.54 32.76 -6.53
C ALA A 27 26.42 32.62 -7.78
N ALA A 28 26.85 31.41 -8.08
CA ALA A 28 27.52 31.10 -9.32
C ALA A 28 26.55 31.38 -10.50
N PRO A 29 27.01 31.94 -11.62
CA PRO A 29 26.15 32.11 -12.80
C PRO A 29 25.64 30.74 -13.26
N ALA A 30 24.34 30.64 -13.45
CA ALA A 30 23.70 29.43 -13.98
C ALA A 30 24.24 29.21 -15.41
N GLN A 31 25.00 28.13 -15.57
CA GLN A 31 25.43 27.67 -16.89
C GLN A 31 24.23 26.92 -17.49
N GLY A 32 23.77 27.37 -18.66
CA GLY A 32 22.69 26.72 -19.40
C GLY A 32 23.09 25.27 -19.75
N GLU A 33 22.22 24.33 -19.51
CA GLU A 33 22.43 22.95 -19.92
C GLU A 33 22.16 22.78 -21.41
N PRO A 34 23.00 22.00 -22.15
CA PRO A 34 22.78 21.76 -23.56
C PRO A 34 21.49 21.01 -23.83
N LEU A 35 20.75 21.31 -24.89
CA LEU A 35 19.48 20.67 -25.29
C LEU A 35 19.63 19.14 -25.57
N TRP A 36 20.84 18.66 -25.77
CA TRP A 36 21.21 17.25 -25.89
C TRP A 36 22.70 17.07 -25.51
N PRO A 37 23.12 15.89 -25.11
CA PRO A 37 24.51 15.63 -24.75
C PRO A 37 25.45 16.00 -25.91
N GLY A 38 26.35 17.01 -25.70
CA GLY A 38 27.29 17.50 -26.68
C GLY A 38 26.75 18.59 -27.61
N GLY A 39 25.56 19.14 -27.37
CA GLY A 39 25.01 20.28 -28.13
C GLY A 39 25.58 21.62 -27.68
N PRO A 40 25.46 22.69 -28.52
CA PRO A 40 25.93 24.02 -28.15
C PRO A 40 25.04 24.65 -27.07
N ASP A 41 25.66 25.31 -26.10
CA ASP A 41 24.95 26.16 -25.13
C ASP A 41 24.28 27.36 -25.86
N ILE A 42 22.99 27.58 -25.61
CA ILE A 42 22.28 28.74 -26.15
C ILE A 42 22.31 29.86 -25.12
N PRO A 43 23.12 30.92 -25.32
CA PRO A 43 23.19 32.06 -24.40
C PRO A 43 21.82 32.75 -24.29
N GLY A 44 21.33 32.95 -23.07
CA GLY A 44 20.13 33.75 -22.82
C GLY A 44 18.82 32.97 -22.68
N VAL A 45 18.83 31.63 -22.74
CA VAL A 45 17.66 30.81 -22.38
C VAL A 45 17.78 30.45 -20.89
N PRO A 46 16.88 30.95 -20.01
CA PRO A 46 16.90 30.54 -18.62
C PRO A 46 16.60 29.02 -18.51
N PRO A 47 17.25 28.31 -17.59
CA PRO A 47 16.96 26.88 -17.37
C PRO A 47 15.46 26.69 -17.09
N LEU A 48 14.83 25.74 -17.80
CA LEU A 48 13.44 25.39 -17.61
C LEU A 48 13.32 24.71 -16.25
N VAL A 49 13.09 25.50 -15.21
CA VAL A 49 12.80 24.97 -13.86
C VAL A 49 11.36 24.44 -13.89
N LEU A 50 11.21 23.15 -14.16
CA LEU A 50 9.92 22.49 -13.96
C LEU A 50 9.58 22.54 -12.47
N PRO A 51 8.36 22.98 -12.09
CA PRO A 51 7.95 22.91 -10.71
C PRO A 51 8.01 21.45 -10.23
N PRO A 52 8.38 21.20 -8.96
CA PRO A 52 8.34 19.86 -8.41
C PRO A 52 6.96 19.24 -8.68
N LEU A 53 6.94 18.03 -9.24
CA LEU A 53 5.70 17.28 -9.39
C LEU A 53 5.05 17.18 -8.00
N ALA A 54 3.80 17.62 -7.88
CA ALA A 54 3.05 17.42 -6.66
C ALA A 54 3.05 15.92 -6.32
N PRO A 55 3.22 15.54 -5.04
CA PRO A 55 3.12 14.14 -4.64
C PRO A 55 1.77 13.59 -5.12
N PRO A 56 1.71 12.33 -5.59
CA PRO A 56 0.46 11.71 -5.99
C PRO A 56 -0.54 11.78 -4.85
N ALA A 57 -1.81 12.03 -5.18
CA ALA A 57 -2.87 12.04 -4.19
C ALA A 57 -2.91 10.68 -3.47
N PRO A 58 -3.19 10.65 -2.16
CA PRO A 58 -3.28 9.41 -1.41
C PRO A 58 -4.39 8.52 -2.01
N VAL A 59 -4.07 7.25 -2.24
CA VAL A 59 -5.08 6.27 -2.65
C VAL A 59 -6.00 6.01 -1.47
N VAL A 60 -7.31 6.15 -1.69
CA VAL A 60 -8.34 5.92 -0.68
C VAL A 60 -9.17 4.72 -1.10
N ALA A 61 -9.23 3.70 -0.25
CA ALA A 61 -10.13 2.56 -0.43
C ALA A 61 -11.56 2.94 0.02
N PRO A 62 -12.60 2.36 -0.59
CA PRO A 62 -13.99 2.72 -0.29
C PRO A 62 -14.56 2.08 0.98
N CYS A 63 -13.83 1.17 1.62
CA CYS A 63 -14.27 0.45 2.81
C CYS A 63 -14.28 1.35 4.05
N THR A 64 -15.25 1.12 4.91
CA THR A 64 -15.52 1.94 6.10
C THR A 64 -15.39 1.17 7.41
N ALA A 65 -15.30 -0.15 7.37
CA ALA A 65 -15.07 -0.96 8.57
C ALA A 65 -13.69 -0.64 9.15
N GLU A 66 -13.66 -0.15 10.39
CA GLU A 66 -12.46 0.38 11.05
C GLU A 66 -11.31 -0.61 11.11
N ALA A 67 -11.63 -1.90 11.29
CA ALA A 67 -10.65 -2.98 11.37
C ALA A 67 -10.39 -3.67 10.02
N ALA A 68 -10.94 -3.17 8.89
CA ALA A 68 -10.74 -3.81 7.59
C ALA A 68 -9.26 -3.82 7.20
N ARG A 69 -8.76 -5.03 6.95
CA ARG A 69 -7.42 -5.27 6.40
C ARG A 69 -7.46 -5.62 4.92
N GLY A 70 -8.58 -6.17 4.44
CA GLY A 70 -8.89 -6.33 3.03
C GLY A 70 -10.11 -5.52 2.65
N CYS A 71 -10.07 -4.85 1.51
CA CYS A 71 -11.17 -4.06 0.96
C CYS A 71 -11.38 -4.45 -0.49
N MET A 72 -12.62 -4.72 -0.89
CA MET A 72 -12.98 -5.10 -2.25
C MET A 72 -14.18 -4.31 -2.71
N ARG A 73 -14.07 -3.66 -3.87
CA ARG A 73 -15.18 -2.98 -4.52
C ARG A 73 -15.58 -3.71 -5.81
N LEU A 74 -16.81 -4.21 -5.83
CA LEU A 74 -17.29 -5.03 -6.93
C LEU A 74 -17.62 -4.21 -8.19
N SER A 75 -18.16 -2.98 -8.01
CA SER A 75 -18.55 -2.13 -9.14
C SER A 75 -17.39 -1.65 -10.02
N THR A 76 -16.17 -1.62 -9.49
CA THR A 76 -14.99 -1.21 -10.24
C THR A 76 -13.97 -2.33 -10.42
N ASN A 77 -14.26 -3.54 -9.90
CA ASN A 77 -13.37 -4.69 -9.94
C ASN A 77 -11.98 -4.39 -9.35
N GLU A 78 -11.96 -3.79 -8.16
CA GLU A 78 -10.74 -3.37 -7.49
C GLU A 78 -10.66 -3.89 -6.04
N ALA A 79 -9.45 -4.18 -5.59
CA ALA A 79 -9.21 -4.57 -4.21
C ALA A 79 -7.96 -3.89 -3.65
N TRP A 80 -7.95 -3.69 -2.33
CA TRP A 80 -6.89 -3.04 -1.55
C TRP A 80 -6.58 -3.83 -0.30
N LEU A 81 -5.33 -3.77 0.16
CA LEU A 81 -4.96 -4.10 1.53
C LEU A 81 -4.83 -2.81 2.34
N MET A 82 -5.24 -2.89 3.59
CA MET A 82 -5.35 -1.74 4.47
C MET A 82 -4.69 -2.01 5.82
N ASP A 83 -4.17 -0.97 6.42
CA ASP A 83 -3.71 -0.97 7.81
C ASP A 83 -4.20 0.30 8.51
N ASN A 84 -4.97 0.14 9.58
CA ASN A 84 -5.53 1.26 10.36
C ASN A 84 -6.20 2.33 9.47
N GLY A 85 -7.04 1.90 8.52
CA GLY A 85 -7.75 2.78 7.59
C GLY A 85 -6.90 3.38 6.46
N ARG A 86 -5.64 2.99 6.33
CA ARG A 86 -4.75 3.45 5.25
C ARG A 86 -4.50 2.34 4.25
N VAL A 87 -4.48 2.67 2.98
CA VAL A 87 -4.10 1.72 1.92
C VAL A 87 -2.60 1.44 2.01
N VAL A 88 -2.24 0.16 2.09
CA VAL A 88 -0.85 -0.32 2.08
C VAL A 88 -0.51 -1.05 0.78
N TYR A 89 -1.52 -1.54 0.04
CA TYR A 89 -1.37 -2.16 -1.27
C TYR A 89 -2.62 -1.95 -2.12
N GLY A 90 -2.46 -1.82 -3.42
CA GLY A 90 -3.57 -1.68 -4.37
C GLY A 90 -3.75 -0.24 -4.88
N PRO A 91 -4.79 -0.01 -5.75
CA PRO A 91 -5.75 -1.02 -6.18
C PRO A 91 -5.12 -2.14 -7.01
N THR A 92 -5.59 -3.39 -6.81
CA THR A 92 -5.29 -4.52 -7.68
C THR A 92 -6.57 -4.95 -8.38
N PRO A 93 -6.51 -5.32 -9.69
CA PRO A 93 -7.70 -5.74 -10.40
C PRO A 93 -8.19 -7.11 -9.93
N ILE A 94 -9.51 -7.27 -9.89
CA ILE A 94 -10.18 -8.50 -9.48
C ILE A 94 -11.31 -8.84 -10.47
N SER A 95 -11.82 -10.08 -10.42
CA SER A 95 -13.17 -10.39 -10.84
C SER A 95 -13.92 -11.08 -9.70
N HIS A 96 -15.25 -11.05 -9.79
CA HIS A 96 -16.13 -11.55 -8.73
C HIS A 96 -17.24 -12.45 -9.29
N GLY A 97 -18.19 -12.84 -8.45
CA GLY A 97 -19.27 -13.74 -8.82
C GLY A 97 -20.24 -13.16 -9.84
N ARG A 98 -20.54 -13.95 -10.88
CA ARG A 98 -21.51 -13.66 -11.94
C ARG A 98 -22.95 -13.60 -11.41
N PRO A 99 -23.90 -13.06 -12.16
CA PRO A 99 -25.32 -13.12 -11.83
C PRO A 99 -25.79 -14.54 -11.48
N GLY A 100 -26.47 -14.70 -10.36
CA GLY A 100 -26.88 -15.99 -9.80
C GLY A 100 -25.85 -16.65 -8.87
N PHE A 101 -24.59 -16.21 -8.89
CA PHE A 101 -23.48 -16.67 -8.04
C PHE A 101 -22.70 -15.48 -7.48
N ARG A 102 -23.41 -14.46 -7.01
CA ARG A 102 -22.80 -13.20 -6.62
C ARG A 102 -21.92 -13.35 -5.37
N THR A 103 -20.78 -12.69 -5.39
CA THR A 103 -20.03 -12.39 -4.15
C THR A 103 -20.91 -11.52 -3.26
N ARG A 104 -21.03 -11.88 -1.99
CA ARG A 104 -21.83 -11.13 -1.02
C ARG A 104 -21.11 -9.86 -0.59
N VAL A 105 -21.87 -8.76 -0.53
CA VAL A 105 -21.43 -7.51 0.10
C VAL A 105 -21.56 -7.65 1.61
N GLY A 106 -20.60 -7.16 2.37
CA GLY A 106 -20.61 -7.22 3.82
C GLY A 106 -19.20 -7.18 4.42
N VAL A 107 -19.16 -7.43 5.73
CA VAL A 107 -17.92 -7.55 6.50
C VAL A 107 -17.77 -9.00 6.93
N PHE A 108 -16.62 -9.56 6.70
CA PHE A 108 -16.31 -10.97 6.91
C PHE A 108 -14.98 -11.13 7.63
N ASP A 109 -14.84 -12.21 8.38
CA ASP A 109 -13.56 -12.63 8.93
C ASP A 109 -12.85 -13.57 7.96
N VAL A 110 -11.52 -13.51 7.90
CA VAL A 110 -10.73 -14.53 7.23
C VAL A 110 -10.83 -15.82 8.05
N ASP A 111 -11.41 -16.86 7.47
CA ASP A 111 -11.57 -18.16 8.14
C ASP A 111 -10.25 -18.93 8.17
N PHE A 112 -9.67 -19.17 7.01
CA PHE A 112 -8.40 -19.87 6.84
C PHE A 112 -7.75 -19.56 5.48
N LYS A 113 -6.50 -20.01 5.31
CA LYS A 113 -5.72 -19.83 4.07
C LYS A 113 -5.15 -21.16 3.60
N ARG A 114 -5.01 -21.31 2.29
CA ARG A 114 -4.32 -22.44 1.66
C ARG A 114 -3.47 -21.93 0.50
N GLU A 115 -2.19 -22.21 0.50
CA GLU A 115 -1.32 -21.84 -0.62
C GLU A 115 -1.75 -22.56 -1.90
N ASP A 116 -2.02 -23.85 -1.80
CA ASP A 116 -2.59 -24.68 -2.87
C ASP A 116 -3.86 -25.35 -2.35
N HIS A 117 -5.00 -25.04 -2.97
CA HIS A 117 -6.28 -25.63 -2.63
C HIS A 117 -6.96 -26.21 -3.89
N TRP A 118 -7.34 -27.49 -3.82
CA TRP A 118 -8.13 -28.12 -4.85
C TRP A 118 -9.63 -27.96 -4.55
N SER A 119 -10.34 -27.20 -5.36
CA SER A 119 -11.80 -27.13 -5.27
C SER A 119 -12.43 -28.40 -5.84
N THR A 120 -12.99 -29.23 -4.98
CA THR A 120 -13.70 -30.46 -5.39
C THR A 120 -15.01 -30.15 -6.08
N MET A 121 -15.62 -28.99 -5.80
CA MET A 121 -16.88 -28.55 -6.42
C MET A 121 -16.67 -28.06 -7.86
N HIS A 122 -15.58 -27.35 -8.11
CA HIS A 122 -15.34 -26.71 -9.41
C HIS A 122 -14.20 -27.38 -10.22
N HIS A 123 -13.52 -28.38 -9.63
CA HIS A 123 -12.40 -29.12 -10.23
C HIS A 123 -11.29 -28.20 -10.74
N VAL A 124 -10.92 -27.19 -9.94
CA VAL A 124 -9.86 -26.21 -10.24
C VAL A 124 -8.91 -26.05 -9.07
N TRP A 125 -7.65 -25.73 -9.38
CA TRP A 125 -6.68 -25.29 -8.38
C TRP A 125 -6.89 -23.82 -8.04
N MET A 126 -6.96 -23.53 -6.76
CA MET A 126 -7.04 -22.18 -6.19
C MET A 126 -5.74 -21.91 -5.45
N LYS A 127 -4.79 -21.26 -6.14
CA LYS A 127 -3.50 -20.91 -5.53
C LYS A 127 -3.62 -19.60 -4.76
N TYR A 128 -2.95 -19.54 -3.60
CA TYR A 128 -3.01 -18.42 -2.65
C TYR A 128 -4.44 -18.10 -2.20
N ALA A 129 -5.19 -19.16 -1.87
CA ALA A 129 -6.58 -19.01 -1.45
C ALA A 129 -6.69 -18.47 -0.02
N VAL A 130 -7.46 -17.36 0.15
CA VAL A 130 -7.85 -16.79 1.44
C VAL A 130 -9.37 -16.87 1.55
N PHE A 131 -9.87 -17.76 2.38
CA PHE A 131 -11.31 -18.00 2.58
C PHE A 131 -11.88 -17.02 3.61
N PHE A 132 -13.02 -16.40 3.30
CA PHE A 132 -13.63 -15.36 4.15
C PHE A 132 -15.16 -15.41 4.22
N ASP A 133 -15.82 -16.22 3.40
CA ASP A 133 -17.28 -16.36 3.39
C ASP A 133 -17.65 -17.80 2.99
N GLY A 134 -17.48 -18.74 3.92
CA GLY A 134 -17.70 -20.15 3.67
C GLY A 134 -16.75 -20.69 2.60
N ASP A 135 -17.31 -21.07 1.43
CA ASP A 135 -16.51 -21.58 0.30
C ASP A 135 -15.96 -20.48 -0.59
N ILE A 136 -16.25 -19.21 -0.30
CA ILE A 136 -15.77 -18.07 -1.08
C ILE A 136 -14.38 -17.66 -0.61
N ALA A 137 -13.48 -17.52 -1.57
CA ALA A 137 -12.09 -17.13 -1.30
C ALA A 137 -11.57 -16.14 -2.34
N THR A 138 -10.51 -15.41 -1.98
CA THR A 138 -9.62 -14.80 -2.98
C THR A 138 -8.64 -15.85 -3.47
N HIS A 139 -8.28 -15.86 -4.74
CA HIS A 139 -7.27 -16.78 -5.29
C HIS A 139 -6.81 -16.33 -6.68
N ILE A 140 -5.71 -16.90 -7.20
CA ILE A 140 -5.30 -16.70 -8.60
C ILE A 140 -6.39 -17.23 -9.54
N GLY A 141 -6.76 -16.41 -10.53
CA GLY A 141 -7.66 -16.82 -11.59
C GLY A 141 -7.77 -15.76 -12.69
N PRO A 142 -8.41 -16.12 -13.84
CA PRO A 142 -8.64 -15.16 -14.93
C PRO A 142 -9.55 -14.03 -14.41
N ILE A 143 -9.05 -12.80 -14.48
CA ILE A 143 -9.79 -11.61 -14.03
C ILE A 143 -10.73 -11.05 -15.08
N GLU A 144 -10.64 -11.55 -16.29
CA GLU A 144 -11.52 -11.22 -17.43
C GLU A 144 -12.84 -12.01 -17.39
N GLU A 145 -12.92 -13.03 -16.53
CA GLU A 145 -14.09 -13.91 -16.41
C GLU A 145 -14.68 -13.82 -15.01
N GLU A 146 -16.00 -13.67 -14.93
CA GLU A 146 -16.72 -13.75 -13.67
C GLU A 146 -16.72 -15.17 -13.09
N SER A 147 -16.73 -15.28 -11.77
CA SER A 147 -16.62 -16.52 -11.00
C SER A 147 -17.99 -17.10 -10.59
N HIS A 148 -17.96 -18.10 -9.70
CA HIS A 148 -19.12 -18.63 -8.96
C HIS A 148 -19.19 -18.07 -7.53
N GLY A 149 -18.63 -16.87 -7.29
CA GLY A 149 -18.64 -16.18 -6.00
C GLY A 149 -17.25 -15.83 -5.49
N CYS A 150 -16.23 -16.61 -5.80
CA CYS A 150 -14.84 -16.30 -5.44
C CYS A 150 -14.36 -15.00 -6.07
N ILE A 151 -13.40 -14.38 -5.41
CA ILE A 151 -12.67 -13.23 -5.93
C ILE A 151 -11.41 -13.74 -6.64
N ARG A 152 -11.41 -13.65 -7.97
CA ARG A 152 -10.22 -13.98 -8.76
C ARG A 152 -9.30 -12.77 -8.83
N MET A 153 -8.01 -13.03 -8.75
CA MET A 153 -6.96 -12.02 -8.72
C MET A 153 -5.83 -12.38 -9.68
N THR A 154 -5.06 -11.39 -10.08
CA THR A 154 -3.77 -11.62 -10.73
C THR A 154 -2.84 -12.42 -9.80
N PRO A 155 -1.80 -13.09 -10.32
CA PRO A 155 -0.84 -13.82 -9.48
C PRO A 155 -0.23 -12.96 -8.38
N ASP A 156 0.16 -11.72 -8.69
CA ASP A 156 0.74 -10.79 -7.72
C ASP A 156 -0.29 -10.35 -6.69
N GLY A 157 -1.51 -9.96 -7.13
CA GLY A 157 -2.58 -9.56 -6.22
C GLY A 157 -2.96 -10.66 -5.24
N ALA A 158 -3.14 -11.89 -5.72
CA ALA A 158 -3.49 -13.01 -4.86
C ALA A 158 -2.39 -13.33 -3.85
N ARG A 159 -1.13 -13.23 -4.25
CA ARG A 159 0.03 -13.44 -3.38
C ARG A 159 0.10 -12.39 -2.28
N GLU A 160 -0.02 -11.10 -2.63
CA GLU A 160 -0.02 -10.00 -1.66
C GLU A 160 -1.14 -10.16 -0.64
N PHE A 161 -2.36 -10.51 -1.07
CA PHE A 161 -3.49 -10.79 -0.18
C PHE A 161 -3.21 -11.98 0.73
N PHE A 162 -2.65 -13.05 0.17
CA PHE A 162 -2.30 -14.25 0.92
C PHE A 162 -1.22 -13.99 1.97
N ASP A 163 -0.15 -13.26 1.60
CA ASP A 163 0.97 -13.01 2.51
C ASP A 163 0.58 -12.03 3.62
N TYR A 164 -0.27 -11.05 3.31
CA TYR A 164 -0.66 -9.99 4.25
C TYR A 164 -1.76 -10.41 5.24
N LEU A 165 -2.83 -11.06 4.75
CA LEU A 165 -3.99 -11.41 5.57
C LEU A 165 -3.72 -12.66 6.40
N SER A 166 -4.31 -12.70 7.60
CA SER A 166 -4.25 -13.82 8.53
C SER A 166 -5.65 -14.23 8.98
N PRO A 167 -5.86 -15.49 9.40
CA PRO A 167 -7.15 -15.90 9.99
C PRO A 167 -7.57 -14.96 11.13
N GLY A 168 -8.81 -14.50 11.10
CA GLY A 168 -9.38 -13.50 12.00
C GLY A 168 -9.23 -12.05 11.54
N ASP A 169 -8.49 -11.76 10.47
CA ASP A 169 -8.46 -10.42 9.86
C ASP A 169 -9.80 -10.12 9.16
N ILE A 170 -10.18 -8.84 9.14
CA ILE A 170 -11.44 -8.39 8.56
C ILE A 170 -11.27 -8.05 7.07
N ILE A 171 -12.17 -8.59 6.26
CA ILE A 171 -12.37 -8.22 4.86
C ILE A 171 -13.72 -7.53 4.72
N GLU A 172 -13.75 -6.35 4.12
CA GLU A 172 -14.99 -5.68 3.74
C GLU A 172 -15.18 -5.71 2.22
N VAL A 173 -16.35 -6.19 1.78
CA VAL A 173 -16.77 -6.20 0.38
C VAL A 173 -17.87 -5.17 0.21
N VAL A 174 -17.64 -4.19 -0.65
CA VAL A 174 -18.61 -3.12 -0.99
C VAL A 174 -19.06 -3.23 -2.44
N PRO A 175 -20.25 -2.65 -2.78
CA PRO A 175 -20.81 -2.66 -4.13
C PRO A 175 -19.89 -2.11 -5.22
#